data_78f0c2fe9cf28f9ee3ff11180762ace8
#
_entry.id   78f0c2fe9cf28f9ee3ff11180762ace8
#
_cell.length_a   1.000
_cell.length_b   1.000
_cell.length_c   1.000
_cell.angle_alpha   90.00
_cell.angle_beta   90.00
_cell.angle_gamma   90.00
#
_symmetry.space_group_name_H-M   'P 1'
#
loop_
_entity.id
_entity.type
_entity.pdbx_description
1 polymer ?
#
loop_
_entity_poly.entity_id
_entity_poly.type
_entity_poly.pdbx_seq_one_letter_code
_entity_poly.pdbx_strand_id
1 'polypeptide(L)'
;MLFGSVLELSAFLSRTWSTLLLVTAAATLAAACGGPTTPSPPQTSTPPPRSNDAPVISSLTTDSPRVEADGEVAVTAVVQDVETPIDQLSYQWSATPVAGAFTGAGREVRWRAPRLQKTPDLYSLSVLVTERYTSGGQPAENKASKTVEVHYNDSPSEIMRIGMRFLTELFPTFSVSAEEAVQDFTDSCPGKFAELSDVKQNRINFQIQSGTYTDVAITLNGAKTSAAVSGICTFVDIPMDPSDPNYLRRESVKGICNLTAVYENWRWYLCDSRFSGLGTVPLNLRYRVPGQIVWSSK
;
A
#
# COMPACT_ATOMS: atom_id res chain seq x y z
N MET A 1 -22.94 -34.20 21.27
CA MET A 1 -22.49 -34.92 20.05
C MET A 1 -21.13 -34.39 19.67
N LEU A 2 -20.13 -35.28 19.80
CA LEU A 2 -18.72 -35.07 19.51
C LEU A 2 -18.46 -35.14 17.98
N PHE A 3 -17.48 -34.35 17.50
CA PHE A 3 -16.62 -34.57 16.33
C PHE A 3 -15.88 -33.27 16.08
N GLY A 4 -14.60 -33.10 16.06
CA GLY A 4 -13.51 -34.04 15.80
C GLY A 4 -12.44 -33.22 15.10
N SER A 5 -11.31 -32.98 15.78
CA SER A 5 -10.11 -32.26 15.27
C SER A 5 -9.44 -33.06 14.16
N VAL A 6 -8.94 -32.39 13.13
CA VAL A 6 -7.84 -32.93 12.31
C VAL A 6 -6.79 -31.83 12.13
N LEU A 7 -5.68 -32.04 12.80
CA LEU A 7 -4.39 -31.37 12.56
C LEU A 7 -3.70 -32.12 11.42
N GLU A 8 -3.34 -31.46 10.33
CA GLU A 8 -2.34 -31.97 9.39
C GLU A 8 -1.03 -31.20 9.53
N LEU A 9 -0.06 -31.88 10.11
CA LEU A 9 1.36 -31.51 10.08
C LEU A 9 1.96 -32.04 8.77
N SER A 10 2.40 -31.16 7.89
CA SER A 10 3.21 -31.52 6.71
C SER A 10 4.66 -31.15 7.00
N ALA A 11 5.45 -32.13 7.38
CA ALA A 11 6.90 -32.05 7.48
C ALA A 11 7.54 -32.14 6.10
N PHE A 12 8.27 -31.10 5.68
CA PHE A 12 9.15 -31.13 4.51
C PHE A 12 10.56 -31.57 4.91
N LEU A 13 10.91 -32.78 4.52
CA LEU A 13 12.26 -33.34 4.61
C LEU A 13 13.15 -32.79 3.49
N SER A 14 14.18 -32.04 3.86
CA SER A 14 15.28 -31.66 2.97
C SER A 14 16.22 -32.87 2.76
N ARG A 15 16.35 -33.32 1.53
CA ARG A 15 17.38 -34.27 1.11
C ARG A 15 18.57 -33.51 0.53
N THR A 16 19.65 -33.46 1.27
CA THR A 16 20.98 -33.10 0.79
C THR A 16 21.60 -34.32 0.10
N TRP A 17 21.96 -34.18 -1.16
CA TRP A 17 22.79 -35.18 -1.87
C TRP A 17 24.19 -34.58 -2.05
N SER A 18 25.13 -35.11 -1.27
CA SER A 18 26.58 -34.93 -1.46
C SER A 18 27.07 -36.01 -2.41
N THR A 19 27.50 -35.65 -3.59
CA THR A 19 28.28 -36.52 -4.50
C THR A 19 29.75 -36.18 -4.37
N LEU A 20 30.49 -37.11 -3.74
CA LEU A 20 31.95 -37.12 -3.64
C LEU A 20 32.50 -37.72 -4.95
N LEU A 21 33.24 -36.95 -5.74
CA LEU A 21 34.00 -37.44 -6.90
C LEU A 21 35.50 -37.58 -6.51
N LEU A 22 35.92 -38.82 -6.36
CA LEU A 22 37.34 -39.21 -6.24
C LEU A 22 37.96 -39.17 -7.65
N VAL A 23 38.96 -38.30 -7.86
CA VAL A 23 39.82 -38.32 -9.04
C VAL A 23 41.15 -38.95 -8.65
N THR A 24 41.38 -40.15 -9.16
CA THR A 24 42.67 -40.85 -9.08
C THR A 24 43.61 -40.34 -10.15
N ALA A 25 44.74 -39.77 -9.75
CA ALA A 25 45.80 -39.37 -10.62
C ALA A 25 46.78 -40.56 -10.88
N ALA A 26 46.84 -40.98 -12.12
CA ALA A 26 47.87 -41.94 -12.57
C ALA A 26 49.06 -41.14 -13.12
N ALA A 27 50.20 -41.25 -12.47
CA ALA A 27 51.46 -40.69 -12.93
C ALA A 27 52.16 -41.69 -13.86
N THR A 28 52.33 -41.35 -15.11
CA THR A 28 53.21 -42.05 -16.07
C THR A 28 54.49 -41.26 -16.25
N LEU A 29 55.61 -41.83 -15.76
CA LEU A 29 56.94 -41.36 -16.10
C LEU A 29 57.28 -41.81 -17.55
N ALA A 30 57.47 -40.87 -18.43
CA ALA A 30 58.15 -41.10 -19.72
C ALA A 30 59.52 -40.40 -19.71
N ALA A 31 60.57 -41.20 -19.78
CA ALA A 31 61.91 -40.73 -19.98
C ALA A 31 62.09 -40.38 -21.49
N ALA A 32 62.40 -39.16 -21.82
CA ALA A 32 62.69 -38.73 -23.17
C ALA A 32 64.10 -38.22 -23.25
N CYS A 33 64.86 -38.81 -24.24
CA CYS A 33 66.21 -38.45 -24.65
C CYS A 33 66.22 -37.00 -25.17
N GLY A 34 67.27 -36.24 -24.73
CA GLY A 34 67.51 -34.90 -25.17
C GLY A 34 68.03 -34.82 -26.64
N GLY A 35 67.33 -34.01 -27.43
CA GLY A 35 67.80 -33.47 -28.69
C GLY A 35 67.99 -31.94 -28.57
N PRO A 36 68.84 -31.29 -29.42
CA PRO A 36 69.12 -29.88 -29.28
C PRO A 36 67.86 -29.04 -29.59
N THR A 37 67.39 -28.33 -28.56
CA THR A 37 66.27 -27.46 -28.70
C THR A 37 66.64 -26.16 -29.38
N THR A 38 66.14 -25.95 -30.57
CA THR A 38 66.09 -24.62 -31.23
C THR A 38 65.17 -23.72 -30.33
N PRO A 39 65.64 -22.50 -29.98
CA PRO A 39 64.78 -21.59 -29.21
C PRO A 39 63.48 -21.25 -29.98
N SER A 40 62.38 -21.66 -29.48
CA SER A 40 61.06 -21.27 -30.00
C SER A 40 60.89 -19.74 -29.89
N PRO A 41 60.43 -19.06 -30.96
CA PRO A 41 60.15 -17.62 -30.87
C PRO A 41 59.20 -17.34 -29.71
N PRO A 42 59.37 -16.19 -29.04
CA PRO A 42 58.49 -15.85 -27.90
C PRO A 42 57.03 -15.87 -28.39
N GLN A 43 56.24 -16.77 -27.81
CA GLN A 43 54.81 -16.77 -28.03
C GLN A 43 54.26 -15.48 -27.43
N THR A 44 53.84 -14.56 -28.29
CA THR A 44 53.05 -13.41 -27.88
C THR A 44 51.74 -13.99 -27.27
N SER A 45 51.68 -14.06 -25.95
CA SER A 45 50.47 -14.46 -25.26
C SER A 45 49.39 -13.43 -25.60
N THR A 46 48.46 -13.80 -26.48
CA THR A 46 47.23 -13.02 -26.68
C THR A 46 46.56 -12.87 -25.32
N PRO A 47 46.27 -11.65 -24.85
CA PRO A 47 45.56 -11.46 -23.61
C PRO A 47 44.28 -12.31 -23.65
N PRO A 48 43.89 -12.97 -22.56
CA PRO A 48 42.65 -13.71 -22.54
C PRO A 48 41.52 -12.77 -22.95
N PRO A 49 40.55 -13.22 -23.74
CA PRO A 49 39.40 -12.42 -24.09
C PRO A 49 38.75 -11.90 -22.81
N ARG A 50 38.57 -10.58 -22.70
CA ARG A 50 37.86 -9.99 -21.57
C ARG A 50 36.45 -10.59 -21.58
N SER A 51 36.02 -11.15 -20.44
CA SER A 51 34.63 -11.51 -20.22
C SER A 51 33.81 -10.21 -20.20
N ASN A 52 32.72 -10.19 -20.91
CA ASN A 52 31.75 -9.09 -20.82
C ASN A 52 30.89 -9.31 -19.56
N ASP A 53 30.96 -8.38 -18.62
CA ASP A 53 30.25 -8.48 -17.37
C ASP A 53 28.83 -7.90 -17.50
N ALA A 54 27.90 -8.37 -16.67
CA ALA A 54 26.52 -7.87 -16.70
C ALA A 54 26.44 -6.42 -16.15
N PRO A 55 25.54 -5.58 -16.68
CA PRO A 55 25.30 -4.25 -16.13
C PRO A 55 24.92 -4.30 -14.65
N VAL A 56 25.37 -3.32 -13.87
CA VAL A 56 25.08 -3.21 -12.44
C VAL A 56 24.13 -2.06 -12.19
N ILE A 57 22.96 -2.35 -11.60
CA ILE A 57 22.02 -1.33 -11.15
C ILE A 57 22.33 -1.00 -9.68
N SER A 58 23.11 0.07 -9.46
CA SER A 58 23.54 0.48 -8.11
C SER A 58 22.35 1.01 -7.28
N SER A 59 21.46 1.79 -7.88
CA SER A 59 20.23 2.24 -7.22
C SER A 59 19.04 2.31 -8.17
N LEU A 60 17.85 2.16 -7.61
CA LEU A 60 16.56 2.46 -8.23
C LEU A 60 15.75 3.26 -7.22
N THR A 61 15.36 4.47 -7.57
CA THR A 61 14.70 5.41 -6.65
C THR A 61 13.51 6.09 -7.29
N THR A 62 12.60 6.56 -6.47
CA THR A 62 11.48 7.43 -6.85
C THR A 62 11.62 8.79 -6.18
N ASP A 63 11.10 9.84 -6.80
CA ASP A 63 11.03 11.19 -6.22
C ASP A 63 10.02 11.29 -5.06
N SER A 64 9.10 10.34 -4.97
CA SER A 64 8.15 10.18 -3.87
C SER A 64 7.91 8.71 -3.56
N PRO A 65 7.87 8.30 -2.28
CA PRO A 65 7.49 6.94 -1.90
C PRO A 65 5.98 6.70 -2.00
N ARG A 66 5.19 7.73 -2.34
CA ARG A 66 3.74 7.69 -2.42
C ARG A 66 3.25 8.41 -3.68
N VAL A 67 2.17 7.87 -4.27
CA VAL A 67 1.47 8.47 -5.41
C VAL A 67 -0.04 8.41 -5.19
N GLU A 68 -0.74 9.46 -5.60
CA GLU A 68 -2.20 9.47 -5.67
C GLU A 68 -2.71 8.85 -6.98
N ALA A 69 -3.96 8.42 -6.97
CA ALA A 69 -4.66 8.00 -8.18
C ALA A 69 -4.49 9.05 -9.31
N ASP A 70 -4.15 8.58 -10.51
CA ASP A 70 -3.87 9.43 -11.68
C ASP A 70 -2.65 10.39 -11.51
N GLY A 71 -1.93 10.32 -10.39
CA GLY A 71 -0.69 11.06 -10.15
C GLY A 71 0.51 10.41 -10.82
N GLU A 72 1.65 11.10 -10.81
CA GLU A 72 2.89 10.63 -11.41
C GLU A 72 4.04 10.64 -10.39
N VAL A 73 4.93 9.66 -10.50
CA VAL A 73 6.24 9.66 -9.82
C VAL A 73 7.35 9.51 -10.85
N ALA A 74 8.44 10.24 -10.65
CA ALA A 74 9.66 10.03 -11.42
C ALA A 74 10.42 8.82 -10.85
N VAL A 75 10.90 7.95 -11.74
CA VAL A 75 11.67 6.74 -11.38
C VAL A 75 13.02 6.82 -12.06
N THR A 76 14.09 6.71 -11.28
CA THR A 76 15.47 6.85 -11.76
C THR A 76 16.30 5.63 -11.39
N ALA A 77 16.93 5.01 -12.39
CA ALA A 77 17.91 3.94 -12.23
C ALA A 77 19.34 4.49 -12.40
N VAL A 78 20.22 4.19 -11.45
CA VAL A 78 21.66 4.43 -11.59
C VAL A 78 22.29 3.13 -12.03
N VAL A 79 22.75 3.11 -13.28
CA VAL A 79 23.32 1.93 -13.95
C VAL A 79 24.77 2.18 -14.28
N GLN A 80 25.58 1.15 -14.14
CA GLN A 80 27.00 1.14 -14.51
C GLN A 80 27.27 -0.11 -15.33
N ASP A 81 28.11 0.05 -16.33
CA ASP A 81 28.64 -1.02 -17.17
C ASP A 81 30.06 -0.60 -17.61
N VAL A 82 31.01 -1.55 -17.60
CA VAL A 82 32.41 -1.27 -17.89
C VAL A 82 32.67 -1.33 -19.39
N GLU A 83 31.98 -2.23 -20.09
CA GLU A 83 32.20 -2.54 -21.49
C GLU A 83 31.27 -1.79 -22.43
N THR A 84 30.02 -1.55 -21.99
CA THR A 84 28.96 -0.96 -22.82
C THR A 84 28.56 0.42 -22.31
N PRO A 85 28.59 1.46 -23.14
CA PRO A 85 28.07 2.78 -22.82
C PRO A 85 26.61 2.73 -22.40
N ILE A 86 26.24 3.50 -21.37
CA ILE A 86 24.91 3.46 -20.73
C ILE A 86 23.75 3.77 -21.70
N ASP A 87 24.01 4.59 -22.71
CA ASP A 87 23.07 4.96 -23.77
C ASP A 87 22.85 3.85 -24.82
N GLN A 88 23.66 2.82 -24.81
CA GLN A 88 23.50 1.62 -25.65
C GLN A 88 22.78 0.48 -24.94
N LEU A 89 22.60 0.59 -23.63
CA LEU A 89 21.79 -0.37 -22.86
C LEU A 89 20.30 -0.18 -23.17
N SER A 90 19.57 -1.28 -23.19
CA SER A 90 18.10 -1.23 -23.32
C SER A 90 17.42 -1.34 -21.95
N TYR A 91 16.35 -0.57 -21.77
CA TYR A 91 15.61 -0.49 -20.50
C TYR A 91 14.17 -0.90 -20.73
N GLN A 92 13.69 -1.84 -19.95
CA GLN A 92 12.29 -2.26 -19.93
C GLN A 92 11.70 -2.04 -18.55
N TRP A 93 10.66 -1.21 -18.47
CA TRP A 93 9.98 -0.88 -17.23
C TRP A 93 8.69 -1.67 -17.08
N SER A 94 8.37 -2.06 -15.84
CA SER A 94 7.13 -2.77 -15.50
C SER A 94 6.65 -2.39 -14.10
N ALA A 95 5.35 -2.56 -13.87
CA ALA A 95 4.71 -2.39 -12.57
C ALA A 95 4.02 -3.70 -12.16
N THR A 96 4.05 -4.02 -10.89
CA THR A 96 3.31 -5.14 -10.30
C THR A 96 2.52 -4.63 -9.08
N PRO A 97 1.18 -4.73 -9.05
CA PRO A 97 0.31 -5.28 -10.11
C PRO A 97 0.45 -4.52 -11.44
N VAL A 98 0.12 -5.20 -12.55
CA VAL A 98 0.21 -4.58 -13.89
C VAL A 98 -0.88 -3.52 -14.03
N ALA A 99 -0.49 -2.25 -13.82
CA ALA A 99 -1.38 -1.10 -13.95
C ALA A 99 -0.57 0.19 -14.10
N GLY A 100 -1.24 1.27 -14.49
CA GLY A 100 -0.58 2.55 -14.78
C GLY A 100 0.16 2.54 -16.11
N ALA A 101 0.93 3.58 -16.37
CA ALA A 101 1.66 3.73 -17.62
C ALA A 101 3.01 4.40 -17.37
N PHE A 102 4.05 3.90 -18.04
CA PHE A 102 5.36 4.54 -18.08
C PHE A 102 5.46 5.48 -19.27
N THR A 103 6.03 6.65 -19.05
CA THR A 103 6.38 7.64 -20.07
C THR A 103 7.86 8.00 -19.97
N GLY A 104 8.50 8.27 -21.12
CA GLY A 104 9.96 8.43 -21.20
C GLY A 104 10.67 7.18 -21.68
N ALA A 105 11.97 7.19 -21.65
CA ALA A 105 12.84 6.10 -22.11
C ALA A 105 14.19 6.13 -21.37
N GLY A 106 14.91 5.01 -21.43
CA GLY A 106 16.23 4.88 -20.80
C GLY A 106 16.12 4.73 -19.28
N ARG A 107 17.09 5.31 -18.57
CA ARG A 107 17.26 5.17 -17.13
C ARG A 107 16.31 6.03 -16.27
N GLU A 108 15.62 6.98 -16.88
CA GLU A 108 14.71 7.91 -16.20
C GLU A 108 13.35 7.89 -16.89
N VAL A 109 12.30 7.56 -16.14
CA VAL A 109 10.93 7.50 -16.64
C VAL A 109 9.99 8.12 -15.62
N ARG A 110 8.76 8.42 -16.07
CA ARG A 110 7.64 8.73 -15.17
C ARG A 110 6.64 7.59 -15.20
N TRP A 111 6.22 7.16 -14.05
CA TRP A 111 5.11 6.22 -13.93
C TRP A 111 3.86 6.99 -13.47
N ARG A 112 2.82 6.95 -14.31
CA ARG A 112 1.50 7.45 -13.97
C ARG A 112 0.69 6.36 -13.35
N ALA A 113 0.25 6.58 -12.12
CA ALA A 113 -0.57 5.65 -11.37
C ALA A 113 -1.96 5.48 -12.02
N PRO A 114 -2.56 4.29 -11.89
CA PRO A 114 -3.89 4.02 -12.45
C PRO A 114 -4.98 4.83 -11.73
N ARG A 115 -6.12 4.96 -12.39
CA ARG A 115 -7.39 5.37 -11.77
C ARG A 115 -8.16 4.16 -11.28
N LEU A 116 -9.06 4.36 -10.31
CA LEU A 116 -10.10 3.39 -9.92
C LEU A 116 -9.53 2.01 -9.55
N GLN A 117 -8.44 1.98 -8.82
CA GLN A 117 -7.89 0.76 -8.24
C GLN A 117 -8.24 0.66 -6.76
N LYS A 118 -8.04 -0.55 -6.22
CA LYS A 118 -8.13 -0.76 -4.77
C LYS A 118 -7.16 0.20 -4.05
N THR A 119 -7.64 0.83 -3.00
CA THR A 119 -6.86 1.79 -2.21
C THR A 119 -6.99 1.49 -0.70
N PRO A 120 -5.92 1.58 0.11
CA PRO A 120 -4.53 1.74 -0.30
C PRO A 120 -3.98 0.47 -0.97
N ASP A 121 -2.93 0.60 -1.77
CA ASP A 121 -2.24 -0.53 -2.40
C ASP A 121 -0.73 -0.26 -2.50
N LEU A 122 0.05 -1.28 -2.83
CA LEU A 122 1.49 -1.20 -3.00
C LEU A 122 1.87 -1.65 -4.40
N TYR A 123 2.60 -0.81 -5.11
CA TYR A 123 3.12 -1.11 -6.43
C TYR A 123 4.63 -1.33 -6.38
N SER A 124 5.08 -2.42 -7.01
CA SER A 124 6.49 -2.69 -7.24
C SER A 124 6.84 -2.23 -8.65
N LEU A 125 7.63 -1.17 -8.78
CA LEU A 125 8.13 -0.67 -10.05
C LEU A 125 9.49 -1.29 -10.33
N SER A 126 9.65 -1.96 -11.47
CA SER A 126 10.86 -2.71 -11.81
C SER A 126 11.45 -2.22 -13.12
N VAL A 127 12.79 -2.22 -13.19
CA VAL A 127 13.55 -2.03 -14.42
C VAL A 127 14.31 -3.30 -14.73
N LEU A 128 14.25 -3.74 -15.99
CA LEU A 128 15.12 -4.73 -16.58
C LEU A 128 16.08 -4.01 -17.54
N VAL A 129 17.38 -4.06 -17.25
CA VAL A 129 18.44 -3.54 -18.08
C VAL A 129 19.05 -4.69 -18.87
N THR A 130 19.12 -4.55 -20.18
CA THR A 130 19.70 -5.56 -21.08
C THR A 130 20.84 -4.96 -21.88
N GLU A 131 21.99 -5.58 -21.77
CA GLU A 131 23.15 -5.37 -22.62
C GLU A 131 23.15 -6.40 -23.75
N ARG A 132 23.42 -5.96 -24.99
CA ARG A 132 23.60 -6.84 -26.13
C ARG A 132 24.99 -6.72 -26.67
N TYR A 133 25.68 -7.85 -26.82
CA TYR A 133 27.04 -7.89 -27.29
C TYR A 133 27.30 -9.12 -28.20
N THR A 134 28.53 -9.24 -28.71
CA THR A 134 28.92 -10.40 -29.51
C THR A 134 30.01 -11.18 -28.76
N SER A 135 29.78 -12.47 -28.53
CA SER A 135 30.74 -13.37 -27.92
C SER A 135 31.06 -14.53 -28.89
N GLY A 136 32.33 -14.70 -29.23
CA GLY A 136 32.73 -15.74 -30.16
C GLY A 136 32.08 -15.65 -31.55
N GLY A 137 31.68 -14.44 -31.99
CA GLY A 137 30.97 -14.23 -33.26
C GLY A 137 29.47 -14.52 -33.20
N GLN A 138 28.90 -14.81 -32.00
CA GLN A 138 27.47 -15.04 -31.78
C GLN A 138 26.87 -13.94 -30.92
N PRO A 139 25.60 -13.53 -31.20
CA PRO A 139 24.87 -12.60 -30.34
C PRO A 139 24.72 -13.15 -28.92
N ALA A 140 24.95 -12.31 -27.94
CA ALA A 140 24.78 -12.62 -26.50
C ALA A 140 24.09 -11.47 -25.78
N GLU A 141 23.48 -11.75 -24.64
CA GLU A 141 22.82 -10.77 -23.79
C GLU A 141 23.20 -10.98 -22.33
N ASN A 142 23.48 -9.89 -21.63
CA ASN A 142 23.53 -9.83 -20.17
C ASN A 142 22.32 -9.01 -19.64
N LYS A 143 21.81 -9.38 -18.48
CA LYS A 143 20.61 -8.76 -17.89
C LYS A 143 20.79 -8.48 -16.41
N ALA A 144 20.30 -7.33 -15.96
CA ALA A 144 20.15 -6.99 -14.56
C ALA A 144 18.77 -6.44 -14.31
N SER A 145 18.21 -6.68 -13.12
CA SER A 145 16.92 -6.13 -12.73
C SER A 145 16.96 -5.57 -11.31
N LYS A 146 16.14 -4.55 -11.05
CA LYS A 146 15.94 -3.97 -9.71
C LYS A 146 14.52 -3.48 -9.57
N THR A 147 14.03 -3.45 -8.31
CA THR A 147 12.65 -3.07 -7.97
C THR A 147 12.65 -2.01 -6.87
N VAL A 148 11.68 -1.09 -6.92
CA VAL A 148 11.37 -0.11 -5.90
C VAL A 148 9.87 -0.14 -5.61
N GLU A 149 9.47 0.09 -4.37
CA GLU A 149 8.08 0.11 -3.95
C GLU A 149 7.53 1.54 -3.90
N VAL A 150 6.26 1.70 -4.31
CA VAL A 150 5.52 2.96 -4.26
C VAL A 150 4.13 2.69 -3.68
N HIS A 151 3.78 3.41 -2.62
CA HIS A 151 2.45 3.36 -2.03
C HIS A 151 1.45 4.14 -2.88
N TYR A 152 0.39 3.47 -3.28
CA TYR A 152 -0.72 4.04 -4.05
C TYR A 152 -1.90 4.36 -3.14
N ASN A 153 -2.46 5.56 -3.27
CA ASN A 153 -3.67 5.98 -2.59
C ASN A 153 -4.62 6.69 -3.56
N ASP A 154 -5.90 6.44 -3.40
CA ASP A 154 -6.98 7.33 -3.83
C ASP A 154 -7.56 7.98 -2.57
N SER A 155 -6.95 9.06 -2.13
CA SER A 155 -7.28 9.71 -0.86
C SER A 155 -8.75 10.10 -0.73
N PRO A 156 -9.41 10.71 -1.72
CA PRO A 156 -10.84 10.99 -1.63
C PRO A 156 -11.70 9.73 -1.47
N SER A 157 -11.43 8.69 -2.26
CA SER A 157 -12.17 7.43 -2.19
C SER A 157 -11.97 6.70 -0.88
N GLU A 158 -10.75 6.68 -0.36
CA GLU A 158 -10.43 6.04 0.92
C GLU A 158 -11.10 6.76 2.10
N ILE A 159 -11.00 8.10 2.14
CA ILE A 159 -11.64 8.92 3.18
C ILE A 159 -13.16 8.78 3.12
N MET A 160 -13.75 8.83 1.93
CA MET A 160 -15.18 8.61 1.73
C MET A 160 -15.61 7.26 2.28
N ARG A 161 -14.88 6.20 1.95
CA ARG A 161 -15.19 4.83 2.37
C ARG A 161 -15.15 4.68 3.89
N ILE A 162 -14.12 5.18 4.59
CA ILE A 162 -14.03 5.06 6.06
C ILE A 162 -15.09 5.93 6.75
N GLY A 163 -15.37 7.13 6.24
CA GLY A 163 -16.42 8.01 6.76
C GLY A 163 -17.82 7.42 6.59
N MET A 164 -18.12 6.89 5.38
CA MET A 164 -19.37 6.20 5.10
C MET A 164 -19.54 4.98 6.02
N ARG A 165 -18.50 4.12 6.08
CA ARG A 165 -18.54 2.92 6.94
C ARG A 165 -18.82 3.27 8.38
N PHE A 166 -18.14 4.27 8.93
CA PHE A 166 -18.39 4.72 10.30
C PHE A 166 -19.84 5.17 10.49
N LEU A 167 -20.31 6.12 9.68
CA LEU A 167 -21.60 6.79 9.92
C LEU A 167 -22.81 5.94 9.51
N THR A 168 -22.69 5.03 8.58
CA THR A 168 -23.83 4.28 8.03
C THR A 168 -23.87 2.80 8.41
N GLU A 169 -22.72 2.22 8.78
CA GLU A 169 -22.61 0.79 9.06
C GLU A 169 -22.21 0.51 10.51
N LEU A 170 -21.14 1.11 11.02
CA LEU A 170 -20.59 0.77 12.33
C LEU A 170 -21.30 1.48 13.47
N PHE A 171 -21.49 2.80 13.36
CA PHE A 171 -22.14 3.61 14.40
C PHE A 171 -23.59 3.18 14.64
N PRO A 172 -24.44 2.96 13.61
CA PRO A 172 -25.82 2.55 13.79
C PRO A 172 -26.01 1.09 14.27
N THR A 173 -24.99 0.24 14.13
CA THR A 173 -25.15 -1.21 14.29
C THR A 173 -24.86 -1.66 15.73
N PHE A 174 -25.89 -2.10 16.44
CA PHE A 174 -25.77 -2.55 17.84
C PHE A 174 -25.03 -3.87 18.04
N SER A 175 -24.99 -4.73 17.04
CA SER A 175 -24.24 -6.00 17.09
C SER A 175 -22.72 -5.81 16.99
N VAL A 176 -22.28 -4.63 16.58
CA VAL A 176 -20.86 -4.23 16.54
C VAL A 176 -20.51 -3.63 17.91
N SER A 177 -19.37 -3.99 18.51
CA SER A 177 -18.91 -3.37 19.75
C SER A 177 -18.62 -1.87 19.56
N ALA A 178 -18.60 -1.09 20.64
CA ALA A 178 -18.26 0.34 20.54
C ALA A 178 -16.80 0.53 20.10
N GLU A 179 -15.90 -0.35 20.53
CA GLU A 179 -14.50 -0.39 20.12
C GLU A 179 -14.34 -0.70 18.63
N GLU A 180 -15.12 -1.64 18.12
CA GLU A 180 -15.13 -1.95 16.68
C GLU A 180 -15.76 -0.82 15.86
N ALA A 181 -16.75 -0.12 16.40
CA ALA A 181 -17.34 1.03 15.71
C ALA A 181 -16.33 2.14 15.42
N VAL A 182 -15.34 2.34 16.31
CA VAL A 182 -14.29 3.35 16.15
C VAL A 182 -12.98 2.79 15.59
N GLN A 183 -12.98 1.61 14.98
CA GLN A 183 -11.76 0.94 14.48
C GLN A 183 -11.03 1.71 13.38
N ASP A 184 -11.74 2.56 12.63
CA ASP A 184 -11.16 3.40 11.60
C ASP A 184 -10.58 4.72 12.13
N PHE A 185 -10.71 4.99 13.43
CA PHE A 185 -10.06 6.12 14.07
C PHE A 185 -8.64 5.74 14.52
N THR A 186 -7.70 6.69 14.36
CA THR A 186 -6.32 6.48 14.83
C THR A 186 -6.17 6.78 16.32
N ASP A 187 -5.27 6.05 16.97
CA ASP A 187 -4.89 6.29 18.38
C ASP A 187 -4.04 7.57 18.55
N SER A 188 -3.47 8.10 17.48
CA SER A 188 -2.71 9.36 17.51
C SER A 188 -3.58 10.60 17.70
N CYS A 189 -4.90 10.46 17.49
CA CYS A 189 -5.86 11.55 17.62
C CYS A 189 -6.69 11.43 18.93
N PRO A 190 -6.82 12.50 19.72
CA PRO A 190 -7.63 12.48 20.93
C PRO A 190 -9.12 12.25 20.66
N GLY A 191 -9.58 12.53 19.44
CA GLY A 191 -10.97 12.34 19.01
C GLY A 191 -11.45 10.90 19.09
N LYS A 192 -10.58 9.89 18.93
CA LYS A 192 -10.97 8.48 19.05
C LYS A 192 -11.58 8.14 20.43
N PHE A 193 -10.97 8.62 21.51
CA PHE A 193 -11.48 8.36 22.85
C PHE A 193 -12.81 9.07 23.12
N ALA A 194 -12.95 10.31 22.61
CA ALA A 194 -14.21 11.03 22.68
C ALA A 194 -15.30 10.27 21.91
N GLU A 195 -15.02 9.86 20.67
CA GLU A 195 -15.97 9.13 19.85
C GLU A 195 -16.37 7.78 20.44
N LEU A 196 -15.42 7.04 21.03
CA LEU A 196 -15.73 5.79 21.73
C LEU A 196 -16.70 6.02 22.89
N SER A 197 -16.49 7.09 23.66
CA SER A 197 -17.41 7.49 24.74
C SER A 197 -18.78 7.85 24.20
N ASP A 198 -18.83 8.57 23.08
CA ASP A 198 -20.07 9.01 22.43
C ASP A 198 -20.85 7.83 21.87
N VAL A 199 -20.20 6.89 21.21
CA VAL A 199 -20.84 5.66 20.72
C VAL A 199 -21.46 4.89 21.88
N LYS A 200 -20.73 4.72 23.00
CA LYS A 200 -21.25 4.04 24.20
C LYS A 200 -22.46 4.75 24.77
N GLN A 201 -22.39 6.07 24.93
CA GLN A 201 -23.49 6.87 25.48
C GLN A 201 -24.73 6.88 24.58
N ASN A 202 -24.50 7.03 23.26
CA ASN A 202 -25.59 7.02 22.29
C ASN A 202 -26.32 5.68 22.27
N ARG A 203 -25.61 4.56 22.40
CA ARG A 203 -26.24 3.22 22.48
C ARG A 203 -27.03 2.96 23.74
N ILE A 204 -26.76 3.68 24.82
CA ILE A 204 -27.59 3.65 26.03
C ILE A 204 -28.88 4.44 25.82
N ASN A 205 -28.78 5.60 25.18
CA ASN A 205 -29.87 6.56 25.06
C ASN A 205 -30.79 6.28 23.86
N PHE A 206 -30.28 5.67 22.80
CA PHE A 206 -30.97 5.50 21.52
C PHE A 206 -30.70 4.12 20.91
N GLN A 207 -31.74 3.54 20.30
CA GLN A 207 -31.61 2.44 19.40
C GLN A 207 -31.53 3.00 17.95
N ILE A 208 -30.33 3.23 17.43
CA ILE A 208 -30.15 3.71 16.09
C ILE A 208 -30.47 2.57 15.10
N GLN A 209 -31.34 2.84 14.14
CA GLN A 209 -31.85 1.87 13.17
C GLN A 209 -31.07 1.92 11.84
N SER A 210 -30.69 3.12 11.43
CA SER A 210 -29.94 3.36 10.21
C SER A 210 -29.29 4.74 10.22
N GLY A 211 -28.21 4.88 9.44
CA GLY A 211 -27.58 6.14 9.14
C GLY A 211 -27.43 6.32 7.62
N THR A 212 -27.51 7.55 7.15
CA THR A 212 -27.13 7.94 5.78
C THR A 212 -26.19 9.13 5.83
N TYR A 213 -25.30 9.22 4.83
CA TYR A 213 -24.35 10.32 4.69
C TYR A 213 -24.31 10.75 3.22
N THR A 214 -24.74 11.96 2.93
CA THR A 214 -24.94 12.49 1.57
C THR A 214 -24.30 13.87 1.43
N ASP A 215 -24.22 14.36 0.20
CA ASP A 215 -23.66 15.68 -0.15
C ASP A 215 -22.26 15.91 0.42
N VAL A 216 -21.43 14.86 0.32
CA VAL A 216 -20.11 14.82 0.96
C VAL A 216 -19.10 15.64 0.19
N ALA A 217 -18.47 16.59 0.88
CA ALA A 217 -17.33 17.37 0.39
C ALA A 217 -16.08 16.99 1.18
N ILE A 218 -14.97 16.71 0.46
CA ILE A 218 -13.67 16.36 1.04
C ILE A 218 -12.67 17.43 0.64
N THR A 219 -11.99 18.03 1.60
CA THR A 219 -10.92 19.01 1.39
C THR A 219 -9.62 18.47 1.97
N LEU A 220 -8.66 18.19 1.11
CA LEU A 220 -7.31 17.76 1.50
C LEU A 220 -6.43 18.98 1.78
N ASN A 221 -5.52 18.90 2.75
CA ASN A 221 -4.45 19.87 2.88
C ASN A 221 -3.44 19.76 1.71
N GLY A 222 -2.58 20.77 1.54
CA GLY A 222 -1.60 20.80 0.43
C GLY A 222 -0.64 19.60 0.42
N ALA A 223 -0.27 19.07 1.57
CA ALA A 223 0.59 17.90 1.72
C ALA A 223 -0.17 16.55 1.58
N LYS A 224 -1.50 16.59 1.50
CA LYS A 224 -2.38 15.41 1.47
C LYS A 224 -2.14 14.46 2.66
N THR A 225 -1.92 15.01 3.83
CA THR A 225 -1.70 14.29 5.09
C THR A 225 -2.85 14.47 6.08
N SER A 226 -3.74 15.42 5.81
CA SER A 226 -4.97 15.62 6.58
C SER A 226 -6.12 16.06 5.67
N ALA A 227 -7.33 15.77 6.08
CA ALA A 227 -8.54 16.14 5.36
C ALA A 227 -9.63 16.61 6.32
N ALA A 228 -10.42 17.58 5.84
CA ALA A 228 -11.72 17.91 6.40
C ALA A 228 -12.81 17.34 5.49
N VAL A 229 -13.81 16.74 6.09
CA VAL A 229 -14.95 16.12 5.40
C VAL A 229 -16.22 16.71 5.98
N SER A 230 -17.14 17.14 5.15
CA SER A 230 -18.45 17.65 5.57
C SER A 230 -19.53 17.06 4.69
N GLY A 231 -20.66 16.73 5.29
CA GLY A 231 -21.82 16.20 4.56
C GLY A 231 -23.08 16.20 5.41
N ILE A 232 -24.17 15.76 4.84
CA ILE A 232 -25.46 15.67 5.50
C ILE A 232 -25.65 14.25 6.03
N CYS A 233 -25.79 14.13 7.35
CA CYS A 233 -26.19 12.89 8.01
C CYS A 233 -27.68 12.89 8.29
N THR A 234 -28.29 11.73 8.12
CA THR A 234 -29.64 11.46 8.62
C THR A 234 -29.61 10.14 9.37
N PHE A 235 -29.95 10.17 10.66
CA PHE A 235 -30.11 8.97 11.49
C PHE A 235 -31.58 8.71 11.74
N VAL A 236 -31.95 7.45 11.75
CA VAL A 236 -33.24 7.01 12.21
C VAL A 236 -33.00 6.27 13.51
N ASP A 237 -33.59 6.77 14.60
CA ASP A 237 -33.39 6.23 15.94
C ASP A 237 -34.68 6.08 16.72
N ILE A 238 -34.60 5.40 17.85
CA ILE A 238 -35.66 5.21 18.82
C ILE A 238 -35.10 5.59 20.19
N PRO A 239 -35.59 6.68 20.84
CA PRO A 239 -35.17 7.02 22.18
C PRO A 239 -35.49 5.90 23.17
N MET A 240 -34.51 5.54 24.00
CA MET A 240 -34.61 4.47 25.01
C MET A 240 -34.73 5.00 26.45
N ASP A 241 -34.66 6.32 26.64
CA ASP A 241 -34.87 6.95 27.94
C ASP A 241 -36.36 7.10 28.21
N PRO A 242 -36.94 6.47 29.27
CA PRO A 242 -38.35 6.60 29.60
C PRO A 242 -38.81 8.03 29.94
N SER A 243 -37.88 8.93 30.25
CA SER A 243 -38.19 10.35 30.49
C SER A 243 -38.30 11.16 29.19
N ASP A 244 -37.93 10.60 28.06
CA ASP A 244 -38.06 11.26 26.75
C ASP A 244 -39.54 11.21 26.31
N PRO A 245 -40.16 12.34 25.92
CA PRO A 245 -41.54 12.37 25.45
C PRO A 245 -41.77 11.51 24.20
N ASN A 246 -40.71 11.19 23.43
CA ASN A 246 -40.74 10.32 22.25
C ASN A 246 -40.25 8.91 22.57
N TYR A 247 -40.22 8.52 23.86
CA TYR A 247 -39.80 7.19 24.28
C TYR A 247 -40.46 6.08 23.44
N LEU A 248 -39.62 5.20 22.88
CA LEU A 248 -39.99 4.11 21.98
C LEU A 248 -40.66 4.55 20.66
N ARG A 249 -40.61 5.81 20.28
CA ARG A 249 -41.10 6.29 19.01
C ARG A 249 -39.92 6.44 18.02
N ARG A 250 -40.12 5.96 16.82
CA ARG A 250 -39.13 6.09 15.76
C ARG A 250 -39.05 7.54 15.28
N GLU A 251 -37.85 8.09 15.25
CA GLU A 251 -37.58 9.45 14.83
C GLU A 251 -36.50 9.52 13.73
N SER A 252 -36.48 10.63 13.02
CA SER A 252 -35.44 10.91 12.01
C SER A 252 -34.74 12.22 12.37
N VAL A 253 -33.44 12.14 12.57
CA VAL A 253 -32.58 13.28 12.92
C VAL A 253 -31.68 13.59 11.77
N LYS A 254 -31.75 14.84 11.27
CA LYS A 254 -30.91 15.31 10.17
C LYS A 254 -29.98 16.41 10.65
N GLY A 255 -28.72 16.36 10.20
CA GLY A 255 -27.72 17.37 10.57
C GLY A 255 -26.52 17.37 9.63
N ILE A 256 -25.54 18.22 9.94
CA ILE A 256 -24.24 18.24 9.28
C ILE A 256 -23.28 17.38 10.10
N CYS A 257 -22.68 16.39 9.45
CA CYS A 257 -21.56 15.62 10.00
C CYS A 257 -20.25 16.16 9.42
N ASN A 258 -19.38 16.59 10.33
CA ASN A 258 -18.01 16.97 9.98
C ASN A 258 -17.07 15.91 10.54
N LEU A 259 -16.22 15.37 9.67
CA LEU A 259 -15.18 14.44 10.03
C LEU A 259 -13.82 15.10 9.73
N THR A 260 -12.82 14.73 10.49
CA THR A 260 -11.44 14.99 10.12
C THR A 260 -10.73 13.67 9.92
N ALA A 261 -9.82 13.62 8.96
CA ALA A 261 -9.03 12.43 8.68
C ALA A 261 -7.55 12.79 8.59
N VAL A 262 -6.69 11.84 8.94
CA VAL A 262 -5.24 11.95 8.88
C VAL A 262 -4.65 10.75 8.16
N TYR A 263 -3.53 10.98 7.47
CA TYR A 263 -2.80 9.96 6.74
C TYR A 263 -1.61 9.47 7.56
N GLU A 264 -1.64 8.21 7.96
CA GLU A 264 -0.61 7.57 8.78
C GLU A 264 -0.39 6.13 8.31
N ASN A 265 0.84 5.64 8.40
CA ASN A 265 1.16 4.25 8.06
C ASN A 265 0.60 3.83 6.69
N TRP A 266 0.71 4.71 5.70
CA TRP A 266 0.32 4.50 4.30
C TRP A 266 -1.18 4.34 4.06
N ARG A 267 -2.04 4.80 4.97
CA ARG A 267 -3.51 4.78 4.84
C ARG A 267 -4.17 5.94 5.57
N TRP A 268 -5.44 6.18 5.26
CA TRP A 268 -6.24 7.18 5.93
C TRP A 268 -6.95 6.60 7.16
N TYR A 269 -7.05 7.41 8.20
CA TYR A 269 -7.80 7.17 9.42
C TYR A 269 -8.66 8.37 9.74
N LEU A 270 -9.81 8.15 10.41
CA LEU A 270 -10.58 9.21 11.04
C LEU A 270 -9.85 9.71 12.29
N CYS A 271 -9.97 11.01 12.56
CA CYS A 271 -9.35 11.68 13.69
C CYS A 271 -10.39 12.23 14.66
N ASP A 272 -11.46 12.83 14.14
CA ASP A 272 -12.54 13.44 14.92
C ASP A 272 -13.85 13.36 14.13
N SER A 273 -14.96 13.36 14.83
CA SER A 273 -16.30 13.43 14.25
C SER A 273 -17.15 14.42 15.04
N ARG A 274 -17.97 15.19 14.34
CA ARG A 274 -18.86 16.19 14.95
C ARG A 274 -20.18 16.23 14.20
N PHE A 275 -21.27 16.11 14.95
CA PHE A 275 -22.62 16.28 14.44
C PHE A 275 -23.17 17.64 14.84
N SER A 276 -23.72 18.39 13.88
CA SER A 276 -24.41 19.66 14.09
C SER A 276 -25.77 19.59 13.40
N GLY A 277 -26.86 19.61 14.14
CA GLY A 277 -28.18 19.49 13.55
C GLY A 277 -28.61 20.70 12.74
N LEU A 278 -29.40 20.46 11.72
CA LEU A 278 -30.12 21.46 10.93
C LEU A 278 -31.51 21.65 11.55
N GLY A 279 -31.73 22.81 12.16
CA GLY A 279 -32.84 23.19 13.02
C GLY A 279 -34.25 23.08 12.47
N THR A 280 -34.88 21.96 12.37
CA THR A 280 -36.29 21.64 12.48
C THR A 280 -36.45 20.15 12.70
N VAL A 281 -35.73 19.65 13.69
CA VAL A 281 -35.96 18.30 14.19
C VAL A 281 -37.15 18.37 15.10
N PRO A 282 -38.10 17.42 15.07
CA PRO A 282 -39.12 17.34 16.09
C PRO A 282 -38.47 17.35 17.46
N LEU A 283 -38.85 18.33 18.15
CA LEU A 283 -38.42 18.85 19.40
C LEU A 283 -38.41 17.77 20.48
N ASN A 284 -37.34 17.26 20.90
CA ASN A 284 -37.08 16.64 22.22
C ASN A 284 -35.91 15.65 22.23
N LEU A 285 -35.16 15.54 21.13
CA LEU A 285 -33.93 14.75 21.15
C LEU A 285 -32.85 15.53 21.89
N ARG A 286 -32.52 15.10 23.08
CA ARG A 286 -31.35 15.55 23.81
C ARG A 286 -30.15 14.73 23.35
N TYR A 287 -29.65 15.06 22.16
CA TYR A 287 -28.40 14.49 21.69
C TYR A 287 -27.26 15.20 22.42
N ARG A 288 -26.55 14.48 23.26
CA ARG A 288 -25.36 15.00 23.92
C ARG A 288 -24.15 14.42 23.22
N VAL A 289 -23.59 15.15 22.27
CA VAL A 289 -22.23 14.92 21.82
C VAL A 289 -21.32 15.56 22.89
N PRO A 290 -20.38 14.81 23.51
CA PRO A 290 -19.47 15.36 24.50
C PRO A 290 -18.74 16.58 23.95
N GLY A 291 -18.88 17.71 24.64
CA GLY A 291 -18.26 18.97 24.31
C GLY A 291 -19.01 19.86 23.33
N GLN A 292 -20.18 19.47 22.79
CA GLN A 292 -20.91 20.30 21.83
C GLN A 292 -22.43 20.14 21.86
N ILE A 293 -23.09 21.29 21.80
CA ILE A 293 -24.47 21.60 21.46
C ILE A 293 -25.53 20.73 22.12
N VAL A 294 -26.03 21.24 23.21
CA VAL A 294 -27.31 20.85 23.78
C VAL A 294 -28.42 21.35 22.86
N TRP A 295 -29.15 20.45 22.21
CA TRP A 295 -30.41 20.75 21.58
C TRP A 295 -31.41 21.04 22.65
N SER A 296 -31.73 22.28 22.87
CA SER A 296 -32.88 22.63 23.69
C SER A 296 -33.99 23.08 22.76
N SER A 297 -35.11 22.35 22.80
CA SER A 297 -36.38 22.89 22.34
C SER A 297 -36.84 23.99 23.30
N LYS A 298 -37.16 25.11 22.75
CA LYS A 298 -38.17 25.97 23.41
C LYS A 298 -39.57 25.59 22.96
#